data_3db718877717c2a5befb58b7160d13f4
#
_entry.id   3db718877717c2a5befb58b7160d13f4
#
_cell.length_a   1.000
_cell.length_b   1.000
_cell.length_c   1.000
_cell.angle_alpha   90.00
_cell.angle_beta   90.00
_cell.angle_gamma   90.00
#
_symmetry.space_group_name_H-M   'P 1'
#
loop_
_entity.id
_entity.type
_entity.pdbx_description
1 polymer ?
#
loop_
_entity_poly.entity_id
_entity_poly.type
_entity_poly.pdbx_seq_one_letter_code
_entity_poly.pdbx_strand_id
1 'polypeptide(L)'
;MKKVYFKTFGCRTNLFDTQVMGENLKDFSATLEEQEADIIIINSCTVTNGADSAVRSYAKKMARLNKEVLFTGCGVKTQGKELFEKGFLKGVFGHDNKEKINALLQEKKRFFIDDNLENKHLDTTMVSEFVGKTRAFIKIQEGCDFDCNYCIIPSVRGRARSFEERKILEQVGLLCSKGVQEVVLTGTNVGSYGKDRGSNIARLIKKLSQITGLKRIRIGSLEPNQINDEFLELLGEDFLEKHLHIALQHSHDFMLERMNRRNRTKSDRELLETIASKNFAIGTDFIVGHPGESESVFEKAFKNLEGLPLTHIHPFIYSKRKDTPSSLMRDSVSLEVSKKRLNAIKDLIFHKNKAFRQLQFKLNTPLKALVEAQKDGEFKALDQFFNPIKIKSDKPLRASFLEIKEYEIKERENHAVF
;
A
#
# COMPACT_ATOMS: atom_id res chain seq x y z
N MET A 1 -8.64 22.83 -23.53
CA MET A 1 -7.96 22.58 -22.22
C MET A 1 -6.99 21.44 -22.42
N LYS A 2 -5.70 21.57 -22.04
CA LYS A 2 -4.74 20.47 -22.15
C LYS A 2 -5.13 19.32 -21.24
N LYS A 3 -4.97 18.07 -21.73
CA LYS A 3 -5.27 16.83 -21.01
C LYS A 3 -4.05 16.33 -20.25
N VAL A 4 -4.23 15.97 -18.97
CA VAL A 4 -3.20 15.46 -18.07
C VAL A 4 -3.49 14.00 -17.72
N TYR A 5 -2.52 13.13 -17.97
CA TYR A 5 -2.56 11.73 -17.54
C TYR A 5 -1.64 11.50 -16.36
N PHE A 6 -2.15 10.88 -15.31
CA PHE A 6 -1.37 10.53 -14.13
C PHE A 6 -0.92 9.07 -14.18
N LYS A 7 0.38 8.84 -14.30
CA LYS A 7 0.99 7.52 -14.16
C LYS A 7 1.50 7.30 -12.75
N THR A 8 0.74 6.58 -11.96
CA THR A 8 1.11 6.26 -10.57
C THR A 8 1.85 4.94 -10.50
N PHE A 9 3.03 4.97 -9.88
CA PHE A 9 3.80 3.79 -9.52
C PHE A 9 3.80 3.62 -7.99
N GLY A 10 3.83 2.38 -7.52
CA GLY A 10 4.05 2.05 -6.12
C GLY A 10 2.80 1.85 -5.29
N CYS A 11 2.74 2.47 -4.12
CA CYS A 11 1.83 2.13 -3.03
C CYS A 11 0.51 2.93 -3.03
N ARG A 12 -0.38 2.58 -2.10
CA ARG A 12 -1.67 3.25 -1.87
C ARG A 12 -1.53 4.72 -1.50
N THR A 13 -0.43 5.08 -0.80
CA THR A 13 -0.09 6.48 -0.49
C THR A 13 0.12 7.30 -1.76
N ASN A 14 0.85 6.75 -2.75
CA ASN A 14 1.02 7.42 -4.05
C ASN A 14 -0.32 7.54 -4.82
N LEU A 15 -1.22 6.56 -4.67
CA LEU A 15 -2.56 6.68 -5.27
C LEU A 15 -3.34 7.84 -4.67
N PHE A 16 -3.32 8.01 -3.35
CA PHE A 16 -3.93 9.17 -2.70
C PHE A 16 -3.30 10.48 -3.19
N ASP A 17 -1.96 10.55 -3.20
CA ASP A 17 -1.23 11.72 -3.68
C ASP A 17 -1.60 12.09 -5.13
N THR A 18 -1.91 11.10 -5.96
CA THR A 18 -2.39 11.34 -7.34
C THR A 18 -3.80 11.93 -7.36
N GLN A 19 -4.71 11.47 -6.50
CA GLN A 19 -6.05 12.07 -6.41
C GLN A 19 -5.98 13.53 -5.94
N VAL A 20 -5.12 13.82 -4.96
CA VAL A 20 -4.85 15.20 -4.52
C VAL A 20 -4.43 16.09 -5.68
N MET A 21 -3.50 15.64 -6.52
CA MET A 21 -3.09 16.39 -7.71
C MET A 21 -4.26 16.57 -8.70
N GLY A 22 -5.08 15.52 -8.87
CA GLY A 22 -6.26 15.58 -9.74
C GLY A 22 -7.29 16.62 -9.29
N GLU A 23 -7.59 16.69 -7.99
CA GLU A 23 -8.52 17.68 -7.41
C GLU A 23 -8.02 19.14 -7.55
N ASN A 24 -6.71 19.33 -7.61
CA ASN A 24 -6.10 20.64 -7.74
C ASN A 24 -5.91 21.11 -9.19
N LEU A 25 -6.38 20.35 -10.19
CA LEU A 25 -6.42 20.81 -11.57
C LEU A 25 -7.56 21.82 -11.75
N LYS A 26 -7.23 23.01 -12.29
CA LYS A 26 -8.21 24.08 -12.58
C LYS A 26 -8.24 24.43 -14.07
N ASP A 27 -7.06 24.63 -14.68
CA ASP A 27 -6.89 25.03 -16.07
C ASP A 27 -6.56 23.86 -16.99
N PHE A 28 -6.58 22.65 -16.44
CA PHE A 28 -6.27 21.39 -17.11
C PHE A 28 -7.36 20.36 -16.81
N SER A 29 -7.51 19.37 -17.69
CA SER A 29 -8.45 18.26 -17.47
C SER A 29 -7.71 16.95 -17.31
N ALA A 30 -8.10 16.13 -16.31
CA ALA A 30 -7.58 14.78 -16.19
C ALA A 30 -8.15 13.88 -17.29
N THR A 31 -7.33 12.95 -17.81
CA THR A 31 -7.78 11.86 -18.69
C THR A 31 -7.34 10.51 -18.16
N LEU A 32 -8.12 9.47 -18.46
CA LEU A 32 -7.75 8.09 -18.18
C LEU A 32 -7.00 7.43 -19.34
N GLU A 33 -7.00 8.08 -20.51
CA GLU A 33 -6.39 7.56 -21.73
C GLU A 33 -5.01 8.19 -21.96
N GLU A 34 -3.95 7.36 -21.81
CA GLU A 34 -2.54 7.80 -21.96
C GLU A 34 -2.28 8.45 -23.32
N GLN A 35 -2.90 7.91 -24.38
CA GLN A 35 -2.71 8.38 -25.75
C GLN A 35 -3.23 9.80 -25.97
N GLU A 36 -4.33 10.16 -25.29
CA GLU A 36 -4.98 11.47 -25.44
C GLU A 36 -4.30 12.58 -24.63
N ALA A 37 -3.36 12.22 -23.76
CA ALA A 37 -2.73 13.18 -22.86
C ALA A 37 -1.72 14.06 -23.59
N ASP A 38 -1.78 15.37 -23.34
CA ASP A 38 -0.74 16.34 -23.71
C ASP A 38 0.42 16.31 -22.72
N ILE A 39 0.10 16.10 -21.45
CA ILE A 39 1.04 16.13 -20.33
C ILE A 39 0.93 14.82 -19.54
N ILE A 40 2.09 14.27 -19.19
CA ILE A 40 2.20 13.08 -18.36
C ILE A 40 2.79 13.46 -17.01
N ILE A 41 2.09 13.15 -15.92
CA ILE A 41 2.64 13.28 -14.57
C ILE A 41 2.98 11.89 -14.04
N ILE A 42 4.26 11.67 -13.77
CA ILE A 42 4.77 10.43 -13.18
C ILE A 42 4.83 10.59 -11.67
N ASN A 43 3.94 9.95 -10.93
CA ASN A 43 4.05 9.81 -9.48
C ASN A 43 4.83 8.52 -9.17
N SER A 44 6.10 8.69 -8.81
CA SER A 44 7.11 7.64 -8.82
C SER A 44 7.23 6.89 -7.49
N CYS A 45 7.66 5.64 -7.58
CA CYS A 45 8.09 4.80 -6.45
C CYS A 45 9.57 4.48 -6.59
N THR A 46 10.27 4.31 -5.44
CA THR A 46 11.71 3.97 -5.38
C THR A 46 12.03 2.91 -4.33
N VAL A 47 11.04 2.18 -3.85
CA VAL A 47 11.25 1.17 -2.79
C VAL A 47 12.05 -0.05 -3.29
N THR A 48 11.95 -0.37 -4.58
CA THR A 48 12.67 -1.49 -5.21
C THR A 48 13.37 -1.06 -6.50
N ASN A 49 14.45 -1.80 -6.89
CA ASN A 49 15.12 -1.62 -8.17
C ASN A 49 14.18 -1.83 -9.37
N GLY A 50 13.24 -2.75 -9.23
CA GLY A 50 12.20 -2.99 -10.25
C GLY A 50 11.30 -1.76 -10.45
N ALA A 51 10.89 -1.11 -9.36
CA ALA A 51 10.11 0.13 -9.42
C ALA A 51 10.91 1.25 -10.11
N ASP A 52 12.18 1.45 -9.72
CA ASP A 52 13.06 2.45 -10.36
C ASP A 52 13.23 2.19 -11.85
N SER A 53 13.45 0.93 -12.24
CA SER A 53 13.62 0.55 -13.66
C SER A 53 12.34 0.82 -14.47
N ALA A 54 11.18 0.46 -13.92
CA ALA A 54 9.89 0.70 -14.58
C ALA A 54 9.62 2.20 -14.77
N VAL A 55 9.88 3.00 -13.74
CA VAL A 55 9.74 4.47 -13.78
C VAL A 55 10.67 5.08 -14.82
N ARG A 56 11.97 4.72 -14.83
CA ARG A 56 12.94 5.24 -15.82
C ARG A 56 12.55 4.87 -17.25
N SER A 57 12.16 3.63 -17.47
CA SER A 57 11.77 3.15 -18.80
C SER A 57 10.53 3.89 -19.29
N TYR A 58 9.56 4.14 -18.42
CA TYR A 58 8.36 4.86 -18.76
C TYR A 58 8.63 6.34 -19.07
N ALA A 59 9.43 7.03 -18.25
CA ALA A 59 9.82 8.42 -18.49
C ALA A 59 10.52 8.58 -19.85
N LYS A 60 11.49 7.69 -20.16
CA LYS A 60 12.18 7.68 -21.45
C LYS A 60 11.23 7.42 -22.63
N LYS A 61 10.27 6.51 -22.47
CA LYS A 61 9.25 6.23 -23.51
C LYS A 61 8.42 7.47 -23.79
N MET A 62 7.91 8.14 -22.76
CA MET A 62 7.07 9.33 -22.94
C MET A 62 7.85 10.51 -23.56
N ALA A 63 9.10 10.73 -23.15
CA ALA A 63 9.95 11.74 -23.75
C ALA A 63 10.23 11.49 -25.24
N ARG A 64 10.44 10.23 -25.65
CA ARG A 64 10.60 9.84 -27.07
C ARG A 64 9.33 10.06 -27.90
N LEU A 65 8.17 10.01 -27.27
CA LEU A 65 6.88 10.34 -27.90
C LEU A 65 6.57 11.84 -27.88
N ASN A 66 7.57 12.68 -27.54
CA ASN A 66 7.46 14.14 -27.45
C ASN A 66 6.34 14.60 -26.48
N LYS A 67 6.00 13.79 -25.48
CA LYS A 67 5.07 14.19 -24.43
C LYS A 67 5.78 15.09 -23.41
N GLU A 68 5.06 16.09 -22.91
CA GLU A 68 5.52 16.89 -21.79
C GLU A 68 5.46 16.05 -20.50
N VAL A 69 6.59 15.81 -19.85
CA VAL A 69 6.68 14.91 -18.68
C VAL A 69 7.05 15.67 -17.43
N LEU A 70 6.20 15.62 -16.41
CA LEU A 70 6.50 16.05 -15.05
C LEU A 70 6.70 14.83 -14.13
N PHE A 71 7.54 15.00 -13.12
CA PHE A 71 7.99 13.91 -12.26
C PHE A 71 7.87 14.29 -10.78
N THR A 72 7.24 13.41 -9.99
CA THR A 72 7.07 13.57 -8.54
C THR A 72 7.12 12.22 -7.83
N GLY A 73 6.95 12.22 -6.52
CA GLY A 73 6.92 11.01 -5.69
C GLY A 73 8.29 10.63 -5.13
N CYS A 74 8.38 9.43 -4.54
CA CYS A 74 9.60 8.98 -3.83
C CYS A 74 10.85 8.95 -4.71
N GLY A 75 10.71 8.80 -6.02
CA GLY A 75 11.85 8.76 -6.96
C GLY A 75 12.51 10.12 -7.22
N VAL A 76 11.94 11.24 -6.77
CA VAL A 76 12.55 12.58 -6.91
C VAL A 76 13.96 12.57 -6.34
N LYS A 77 14.13 12.08 -5.12
CA LYS A 77 15.41 12.00 -4.42
C LYS A 77 16.42 11.03 -5.06
N THR A 78 15.95 9.97 -5.72
CA THR A 78 16.84 8.88 -6.17
C THR A 78 17.21 8.95 -7.64
N GLN A 79 16.34 9.45 -8.49
CA GLN A 79 16.53 9.46 -9.94
C GLN A 79 15.99 10.72 -10.64
N GLY A 80 15.29 11.61 -9.92
CA GLY A 80 14.69 12.82 -10.50
C GLY A 80 15.73 13.71 -11.16
N LYS A 81 16.87 13.97 -10.47
CA LYS A 81 17.97 14.80 -10.99
C LYS A 81 18.57 14.22 -12.26
N GLU A 82 18.90 12.92 -12.27
CA GLU A 82 19.49 12.25 -13.44
C GLU A 82 18.56 12.31 -14.67
N LEU A 83 17.26 12.03 -14.48
CA LEU A 83 16.29 12.06 -15.57
C LEU A 83 16.07 13.48 -16.09
N PHE A 84 16.11 14.49 -15.22
CA PHE A 84 15.98 15.89 -15.58
C PHE A 84 17.19 16.36 -16.37
N GLU A 85 18.42 16.10 -15.93
CA GLU A 85 19.64 16.48 -16.61
C GLU A 85 19.76 15.84 -18.01
N LYS A 86 19.28 14.60 -18.15
CA LYS A 86 19.20 13.89 -19.43
C LYS A 86 18.11 14.40 -20.38
N GLY A 87 17.33 15.40 -19.99
CA GLY A 87 16.31 16.00 -20.82
C GLY A 87 15.01 15.21 -20.97
N PHE A 88 14.81 14.13 -20.19
CA PHE A 88 13.57 13.34 -20.25
C PHE A 88 12.38 13.99 -19.54
N LEU A 89 12.63 14.97 -18.67
CA LEU A 89 11.62 15.63 -17.87
C LEU A 89 11.59 17.14 -18.14
N LYS A 90 10.40 17.71 -18.24
CA LYS A 90 10.20 19.15 -18.24
C LYS A 90 10.28 19.71 -16.83
N GLY A 91 9.65 19.04 -15.86
CA GLY A 91 9.60 19.48 -14.48
C GLY A 91 9.77 18.34 -13.48
N VAL A 92 10.39 18.64 -12.35
CA VAL A 92 10.49 17.77 -11.17
C VAL A 92 10.01 18.54 -9.96
N PHE A 93 9.17 17.93 -9.12
CA PHE A 93 8.70 18.56 -7.88
C PHE A 93 8.49 17.51 -6.78
N GLY A 94 8.80 17.90 -5.56
CA GLY A 94 8.69 17.07 -4.38
C GLY A 94 7.27 16.90 -3.84
N HIS A 95 7.15 16.13 -2.76
CA HIS A 95 5.88 15.83 -2.09
C HIS A 95 5.15 17.07 -1.59
N ASP A 96 5.87 18.11 -1.15
CA ASP A 96 5.33 19.36 -0.61
C ASP A 96 4.65 20.28 -1.65
N ASN A 97 4.76 19.94 -2.93
CA ASN A 97 4.29 20.77 -4.01
C ASN A 97 3.12 20.19 -4.80
N LYS A 98 2.54 19.07 -4.36
CA LYS A 98 1.44 18.38 -5.07
C LYS A 98 0.17 19.22 -5.16
N GLU A 99 -0.16 19.98 -4.12
CA GLU A 99 -1.29 20.91 -4.10
C GLU A 99 -1.13 22.04 -5.13
N LYS A 100 0.12 22.38 -5.48
CA LYS A 100 0.47 23.46 -6.41
C LYS A 100 0.48 23.02 -7.87
N ILE A 101 0.00 21.82 -8.17
CA ILE A 101 0.10 21.19 -9.50
C ILE A 101 -0.39 22.09 -10.63
N ASN A 102 -1.48 22.82 -10.42
CA ASN A 102 -2.04 23.70 -11.43
C ASN A 102 -1.05 24.82 -11.85
N ALA A 103 -0.36 25.43 -10.88
CA ALA A 103 0.67 26.44 -11.16
C ALA A 103 1.92 25.80 -11.80
N LEU A 104 2.35 24.64 -11.34
CA LEU A 104 3.49 23.92 -11.92
C LEU A 104 3.28 23.53 -13.39
N LEU A 105 2.06 23.21 -13.76
CA LEU A 105 1.69 22.89 -15.15
C LEU A 105 1.70 24.13 -16.07
N GLN A 106 1.56 25.33 -15.53
CA GLN A 106 1.63 26.59 -16.29
C GLN A 106 3.08 27.06 -16.54
N GLU A 107 4.07 26.46 -15.83
CA GLU A 107 5.47 26.82 -16.02
C GLU A 107 5.94 26.54 -17.45
N LYS A 108 6.45 27.60 -18.11
CA LYS A 108 6.95 27.52 -19.48
C LYS A 108 8.37 26.94 -19.56
N LYS A 109 9.20 27.25 -18.56
CA LYS A 109 10.59 26.80 -18.48
C LYS A 109 10.71 25.45 -17.78
N ARG A 110 11.80 24.74 -18.03
CA ARG A 110 12.15 23.55 -17.26
C ARG A 110 12.46 23.94 -15.80
N PHE A 111 12.00 23.14 -14.86
CA PHE A 111 12.19 23.42 -13.43
C PHE A 111 12.51 22.15 -12.63
N PHE A 112 13.22 22.34 -11.52
CA PHE A 112 13.53 21.30 -10.55
C PHE A 112 13.31 21.85 -9.12
N ILE A 113 12.33 21.30 -8.41
CA ILE A 113 11.96 21.68 -7.04
C ILE A 113 12.10 20.41 -6.19
N ASP A 114 13.16 20.37 -5.37
CA ASP A 114 13.40 19.23 -4.47
C ASP A 114 12.45 19.24 -3.26
N ASP A 115 12.33 18.10 -2.59
CA ASP A 115 11.57 17.97 -1.34
C ASP A 115 12.31 18.66 -0.18
N ASN A 116 11.59 19.47 0.58
CA ASN A 116 12.02 19.87 1.91
C ASN A 116 11.49 18.88 2.96
N LEU A 117 12.29 17.87 3.31
CA LEU A 117 11.90 16.83 4.27
C LEU A 117 11.72 17.34 5.72
N GLU A 118 12.18 18.54 6.03
CA GLU A 118 11.95 19.22 7.32
C GLU A 118 10.59 19.91 7.37
N ASN A 119 9.98 20.13 6.21
CA ASN A 119 8.66 20.72 6.12
C ASN A 119 7.62 19.82 6.78
N LYS A 120 6.93 20.34 7.78
CA LYS A 120 5.87 19.65 8.52
C LYS A 120 4.51 19.75 7.83
N HIS A 121 4.42 20.49 6.72
CA HIS A 121 3.18 20.64 5.98
C HIS A 121 2.67 19.28 5.49
N LEU A 122 1.41 19.04 5.71
CA LEU A 122 0.64 17.93 5.14
C LEU A 122 -0.46 18.53 4.29
N ASP A 123 -0.67 17.92 3.13
CA ASP A 123 -1.67 18.30 2.17
C ASP A 123 -3.08 18.32 2.79
N THR A 124 -3.80 19.42 2.61
CA THR A 124 -5.15 19.63 3.15
C THR A 124 -6.26 19.48 2.10
N THR A 125 -5.91 19.13 0.88
CA THR A 125 -6.88 18.94 -0.23
C THR A 125 -7.88 17.84 0.11
N MET A 126 -9.15 18.18 0.00
CA MET A 126 -10.25 17.23 0.14
C MET A 126 -10.47 16.50 -1.19
N VAL A 127 -10.26 15.19 -1.20
CA VAL A 127 -10.49 14.36 -2.38
C VAL A 127 -11.97 14.07 -2.50
N SER A 128 -12.60 14.52 -3.57
CA SER A 128 -14.04 14.41 -3.75
C SER A 128 -14.49 13.05 -4.29
N GLU A 129 -13.63 12.33 -4.99
CA GLU A 129 -13.89 11.00 -5.53
C GLU A 129 -12.59 10.21 -5.76
N PHE A 130 -12.71 8.89 -5.88
CA PHE A 130 -11.62 8.01 -6.30
C PHE A 130 -11.95 7.43 -7.67
N VAL A 131 -11.52 8.12 -8.71
CA VAL A 131 -11.82 7.78 -10.11
C VAL A 131 -11.46 6.33 -10.42
N GLY A 132 -12.44 5.58 -10.92
CA GLY A 132 -12.27 4.17 -11.30
C GLY A 132 -12.16 3.18 -10.11
N LYS A 133 -12.36 3.62 -8.88
CA LYS A 133 -12.31 2.78 -7.67
C LYS A 133 -13.67 2.74 -6.97
N THR A 134 -13.96 1.63 -6.30
CA THR A 134 -15.18 1.43 -5.50
C THR A 134 -14.93 1.61 -4.00
N ARG A 135 -13.68 1.70 -3.60
CA ARG A 135 -13.22 2.03 -2.25
C ARG A 135 -12.24 3.19 -2.28
N ALA A 136 -12.20 3.96 -1.22
CA ALA A 136 -11.31 5.10 -1.10
C ALA A 136 -10.06 4.76 -0.26
N PHE A 137 -8.92 5.29 -0.68
CA PHE A 137 -7.68 5.24 0.10
C PHE A 137 -7.53 6.55 0.86
N ILE A 138 -7.46 6.49 2.17
CA ILE A 138 -7.37 7.68 3.04
C ILE A 138 -5.98 7.74 3.65
N LYS A 139 -5.19 8.70 3.23
CA LYS A 139 -3.85 8.92 3.80
C LYS A 139 -4.01 9.62 5.15
N ILE A 140 -3.71 8.89 6.22
CA ILE A 140 -3.82 9.38 7.59
C ILE A 140 -2.48 9.77 8.20
N GLN A 141 -1.38 9.32 7.59
CA GLN A 141 -0.04 9.46 8.13
C GLN A 141 1.00 9.48 7.00
N GLU A 142 2.10 10.22 7.18
CA GLU A 142 3.23 10.28 6.25
C GLU A 142 4.56 10.23 6.99
N GLY A 143 5.61 9.68 6.32
CA GLY A 143 6.94 9.51 6.89
C GLY A 143 7.05 8.35 7.87
N CYS A 144 8.24 8.10 8.42
CA CYS A 144 8.49 7.01 9.35
C CYS A 144 9.67 7.34 10.27
N ASP A 145 9.52 7.02 11.57
CA ASP A 145 10.56 7.19 12.60
C ASP A 145 11.34 5.89 12.89
N PHE A 146 11.09 4.84 12.11
CA PHE A 146 11.86 3.61 12.20
C PHE A 146 13.10 3.71 11.33
N ASP A 147 14.22 3.24 11.85
CA ASP A 147 15.53 3.27 11.20
C ASP A 147 15.92 1.86 10.73
N CYS A 148 15.00 1.15 10.04
CA CYS A 148 15.28 -0.16 9.46
C CYS A 148 16.43 -0.07 8.45
N ASN A 149 17.45 -0.93 8.59
CA ASN A 149 18.71 -0.84 7.84
C ASN A 149 18.56 -0.96 6.31
N TYR A 150 17.47 -1.54 5.82
CA TYR A 150 17.19 -1.71 4.38
C TYR A 150 16.30 -0.61 3.79
N CYS A 151 15.72 0.25 4.62
CA CYS A 151 14.60 1.10 4.23
C CYS A 151 15.03 2.52 3.84
N ILE A 152 14.60 2.96 2.65
CA ILE A 152 14.87 4.31 2.14
C ILE A 152 13.79 5.33 2.54
N ILE A 153 12.70 4.89 3.13
CA ILE A 153 11.53 5.75 3.36
C ILE A 153 11.82 7.02 4.17
N PRO A 154 12.56 6.97 5.29
CA PRO A 154 12.86 8.20 6.04
C PRO A 154 13.57 9.26 5.19
N SER A 155 14.43 8.85 4.24
CA SER A 155 15.17 9.78 3.38
C SER A 155 14.35 10.33 2.20
N VAL A 156 13.20 9.74 1.88
CA VAL A 156 12.36 10.19 0.74
C VAL A 156 10.99 10.73 1.15
N ARG A 157 10.52 10.45 2.38
CA ARG A 157 9.24 10.93 2.91
C ARG A 157 9.33 11.62 4.27
N GLY A 158 10.53 11.67 4.85
CA GLY A 158 10.80 12.33 6.13
C GLY A 158 10.31 11.53 7.33
N ARG A 159 10.28 12.19 8.48
CA ARG A 159 9.82 11.66 9.76
C ARG A 159 8.30 11.53 9.82
N ALA A 160 7.81 10.71 10.77
CA ALA A 160 6.39 10.44 10.93
C ALA A 160 5.59 11.70 11.28
N ARG A 161 4.49 11.93 10.57
CA ARG A 161 3.56 13.04 10.75
C ARG A 161 2.14 12.54 10.55
N SER A 162 1.21 12.96 11.41
CA SER A 162 -0.20 12.55 11.33
C SER A 162 -1.06 13.65 10.74
N PHE A 163 -1.99 13.28 9.87
CA PHE A 163 -3.05 14.18 9.42
C PHE A 163 -3.98 14.52 10.58
N GLU A 164 -4.60 15.69 10.51
CA GLU A 164 -5.57 16.11 11.52
C GLU A 164 -6.80 15.20 11.51
N GLU A 165 -7.18 14.72 12.70
CA GLU A 165 -8.33 13.83 12.87
C GLU A 165 -9.60 14.41 12.25
N ARG A 166 -9.89 15.70 12.53
CA ARG A 166 -11.06 16.38 11.97
C ARG A 166 -11.09 16.32 10.45
N LYS A 167 -9.95 16.56 9.80
CA LYS A 167 -9.84 16.50 8.33
C LYS A 167 -10.05 15.10 7.77
N ILE A 168 -9.57 14.07 8.47
CA ILE A 168 -9.80 12.68 8.09
C ILE A 168 -11.29 12.34 8.19
N LEU A 169 -11.95 12.73 9.28
CA LEU A 169 -13.39 12.50 9.47
C LEU A 169 -14.23 13.24 8.41
N GLU A 170 -13.95 14.51 8.14
CA GLU A 170 -14.56 15.29 7.07
C GLU A 170 -14.39 14.62 5.69
N GLN A 171 -13.17 14.17 5.39
CA GLN A 171 -12.83 13.49 4.14
C GLN A 171 -13.64 12.20 3.95
N VAL A 172 -13.71 11.37 4.99
CA VAL A 172 -14.47 10.10 4.93
C VAL A 172 -15.97 10.38 4.86
N GLY A 173 -16.48 11.35 5.62
CA GLY A 173 -17.87 11.77 5.56
C GLY A 173 -18.30 12.25 4.17
N LEU A 174 -17.47 13.07 3.50
CA LEU A 174 -17.69 13.52 2.13
C LEU A 174 -17.77 12.34 1.15
N LEU A 175 -16.85 11.39 1.26
CA LEU A 175 -16.83 10.22 0.37
C LEU A 175 -18.02 9.28 0.61
N CYS A 176 -18.41 9.07 1.87
CA CYS A 176 -19.60 8.28 2.21
C CYS A 176 -20.90 8.92 1.72
N SER A 177 -21.02 10.25 1.77
CA SER A 177 -22.19 10.96 1.20
C SER A 177 -22.29 10.78 -0.33
N LYS A 178 -21.20 10.44 -1.00
CA LYS A 178 -21.13 10.09 -2.43
C LYS A 178 -21.20 8.59 -2.71
N GLY A 179 -21.54 7.76 -1.70
CA GLY A 179 -21.79 6.33 -1.85
C GLY A 179 -20.58 5.42 -1.62
N VAL A 180 -19.42 5.93 -1.17
CA VAL A 180 -18.30 5.09 -0.74
C VAL A 180 -18.67 4.35 0.53
N GLN A 181 -18.56 3.03 0.53
CA GLN A 181 -18.94 2.17 1.67
C GLN A 181 -17.72 1.54 2.37
N GLU A 182 -16.55 1.58 1.74
CA GLU A 182 -15.31 1.03 2.28
C GLU A 182 -14.17 2.03 2.13
N VAL A 183 -13.42 2.24 3.21
CA VAL A 183 -12.19 3.02 3.19
C VAL A 183 -11.00 2.16 3.58
N VAL A 184 -9.83 2.49 3.02
CA VAL A 184 -8.55 1.88 3.35
C VAL A 184 -7.67 2.95 3.97
N LEU A 185 -7.46 2.88 5.28
CA LEU A 185 -6.53 3.78 5.97
C LEU A 185 -5.11 3.46 5.51
N THR A 186 -4.44 4.45 4.95
CA THR A 186 -3.10 4.28 4.37
C THR A 186 -2.12 5.33 4.90
N GLY A 187 -0.85 5.00 4.83
CA GLY A 187 0.25 5.84 5.26
C GLY A 187 1.56 5.11 5.03
N THR A 188 2.65 5.75 5.38
CA THR A 188 3.98 5.15 5.30
C THR A 188 4.20 4.15 6.45
N ASN A 189 3.72 4.51 7.64
CA ASN A 189 3.69 3.68 8.85
C ASN A 189 2.40 3.99 9.62
N VAL A 190 1.32 3.32 9.23
CA VAL A 190 -0.05 3.63 9.68
C VAL A 190 -0.20 3.53 11.20
N GLY A 191 0.49 2.59 11.84
CA GLY A 191 0.48 2.42 13.31
C GLY A 191 1.17 3.56 14.08
N SER A 192 1.88 4.46 13.40
CA SER A 192 2.43 5.69 14.00
C SER A 192 1.41 6.83 14.07
N TYR A 193 0.22 6.67 13.46
CA TYR A 193 -0.80 7.71 13.49
C TYR A 193 -1.14 8.14 14.91
N GLY A 194 -1.23 9.44 15.10
CA GLY A 194 -1.67 10.08 16.35
C GLY A 194 -0.58 10.23 17.42
N LYS A 195 0.59 9.58 17.29
CA LYS A 195 1.66 9.66 18.31
C LYS A 195 2.15 11.10 18.51
N ASP A 196 2.25 11.88 17.44
CA ASP A 196 2.63 13.29 17.43
C ASP A 196 1.50 14.23 17.90
N ARG A 197 0.30 13.69 18.19
CA ARG A 197 -0.92 14.43 18.55
C ARG A 197 -1.59 13.89 19.81
N GLY A 198 -0.94 13.05 20.61
CA GLY A 198 -1.50 12.45 21.82
C GLY A 198 -2.71 11.52 21.56
N SER A 199 -2.76 10.89 20.38
CA SER A 199 -3.82 9.97 19.95
C SER A 199 -3.22 8.69 19.36
N ASN A 200 -4.05 7.81 18.79
CA ASN A 200 -3.63 6.60 18.12
C ASN A 200 -4.65 6.16 17.06
N ILE A 201 -4.27 5.15 16.27
CA ILE A 201 -5.11 4.65 15.19
C ILE A 201 -6.40 3.98 15.68
N ALA A 202 -6.41 3.34 16.85
CA ALA A 202 -7.61 2.68 17.38
C ALA A 202 -8.70 3.70 17.67
N ARG A 203 -8.36 4.84 18.28
CA ARG A 203 -9.30 5.94 18.54
C ARG A 203 -9.84 6.56 17.26
N LEU A 204 -9.01 6.74 16.25
CA LEU A 204 -9.47 7.20 14.94
C LEU A 204 -10.46 6.23 14.32
N ILE A 205 -10.19 4.92 14.35
CA ILE A 205 -11.07 3.89 13.80
C ILE A 205 -12.42 3.89 14.51
N LYS A 206 -12.45 3.98 15.86
CA LYS A 206 -13.70 4.10 16.64
C LYS A 206 -14.54 5.33 16.21
N LYS A 207 -13.91 6.47 15.92
CA LYS A 207 -14.62 7.66 15.44
C LYS A 207 -15.12 7.51 14.00
N LEU A 208 -14.29 6.93 13.12
CA LEU A 208 -14.67 6.66 11.74
C LEU A 208 -15.86 5.72 11.63
N SER A 209 -15.97 4.72 12.50
CA SER A 209 -17.08 3.76 12.48
C SER A 209 -18.45 4.40 12.73
N GLN A 210 -18.50 5.62 13.28
CA GLN A 210 -19.73 6.38 13.51
C GLN A 210 -20.21 7.14 12.26
N ILE A 211 -19.43 7.14 11.16
CA ILE A 211 -19.80 7.87 9.94
C ILE A 211 -20.88 7.09 9.19
N THR A 212 -22.03 7.72 8.98
CA THR A 212 -23.14 7.14 8.24
C THR A 212 -22.74 6.75 6.82
N GLY A 213 -23.08 5.53 6.40
CA GLY A 213 -22.78 4.98 5.08
C GLY A 213 -21.45 4.22 5.01
N LEU A 214 -20.53 4.38 5.97
CA LEU A 214 -19.31 3.59 6.05
C LEU A 214 -19.62 2.19 6.60
N LYS A 215 -19.36 1.15 5.82
CA LYS A 215 -19.62 -0.25 6.21
C LYS A 215 -18.35 -1.00 6.63
N ARG A 216 -17.19 -0.63 6.06
CA ARG A 216 -15.95 -1.35 6.35
C ARG A 216 -14.73 -0.44 6.32
N ILE A 217 -13.88 -0.63 7.32
CA ILE A 217 -12.59 0.04 7.42
C ILE A 217 -11.49 -1.03 7.22
N ARG A 218 -10.66 -0.83 6.21
CA ARG A 218 -9.43 -1.59 6.01
C ARG A 218 -8.24 -0.78 6.49
N ILE A 219 -7.21 -1.49 6.94
CA ILE A 219 -6.01 -0.86 7.46
C ILE A 219 -4.82 -1.24 6.58
N GLY A 220 -3.92 -0.31 6.35
CA GLY A 220 -2.62 -0.56 5.75
C GLY A 220 -1.73 -1.40 6.65
N SER A 221 -0.47 -1.57 6.26
CA SER A 221 0.49 -2.38 7.02
C SER A 221 0.76 -1.79 8.41
N LEU A 222 0.69 -2.65 9.44
CA LEU A 222 0.99 -2.32 10.83
C LEU A 222 2.30 -2.97 11.26
N GLU A 223 3.09 -2.27 12.05
CA GLU A 223 4.24 -2.86 12.73
C GLU A 223 3.78 -3.65 13.96
N PRO A 224 4.33 -4.86 14.22
CA PRO A 224 3.87 -5.69 15.34
C PRO A 224 3.84 -4.95 16.69
N ASN A 225 4.87 -4.19 16.99
CA ASN A 225 5.01 -3.45 18.25
C ASN A 225 4.19 -2.14 18.32
N GLN A 226 3.34 -1.87 17.35
CA GLN A 226 2.37 -0.75 17.36
C GLN A 226 0.94 -1.22 17.62
N ILE A 227 0.73 -2.52 17.72
CA ILE A 227 -0.56 -3.12 18.07
C ILE A 227 -0.62 -3.23 19.59
N ASN A 228 -1.46 -2.42 20.21
CA ASN A 228 -1.68 -2.38 21.64
C ASN A 228 -3.07 -2.96 22.01
N ASP A 229 -3.35 -3.07 23.30
CA ASP A 229 -4.61 -3.63 23.80
C ASP A 229 -5.83 -2.86 23.26
N GLU A 230 -5.77 -1.52 23.20
CA GLU A 230 -6.83 -0.68 22.64
C GLU A 230 -7.12 -1.01 21.16
N PHE A 231 -6.10 -1.41 20.39
CA PHE A 231 -6.29 -1.89 19.03
C PHE A 231 -6.84 -3.33 19.00
N LEU A 232 -6.36 -4.21 19.90
CA LEU A 232 -6.83 -5.60 19.96
C LEU A 232 -8.31 -5.71 20.35
N GLU A 233 -8.84 -4.75 21.13
CA GLU A 233 -10.27 -4.64 21.43
C GLU A 233 -11.13 -4.44 20.16
N LEU A 234 -10.60 -3.78 19.12
CA LEU A 234 -11.34 -3.59 17.87
C LEU A 234 -11.55 -4.87 17.07
N LEU A 235 -10.82 -5.94 17.36
CA LEU A 235 -10.92 -7.20 16.58
C LEU A 235 -12.27 -7.91 16.72
N GLY A 236 -13.14 -7.45 17.64
CA GLY A 236 -14.53 -7.92 17.78
C GLY A 236 -15.51 -7.21 16.87
N GLU A 237 -15.15 -6.06 16.32
CA GLU A 237 -16.06 -5.14 15.68
C GLU A 237 -16.36 -5.49 14.21
N ASP A 238 -17.63 -5.34 13.79
CA ASP A 238 -18.07 -5.71 12.44
C ASP A 238 -17.65 -4.72 11.35
N PHE A 239 -17.38 -3.46 11.72
CA PHE A 239 -16.92 -2.44 10.78
C PHE A 239 -15.44 -2.62 10.40
N LEU A 240 -14.66 -3.39 11.18
CA LEU A 240 -13.27 -3.68 10.86
C LEU A 240 -13.18 -4.90 9.93
N GLU A 241 -12.40 -4.78 8.86
CA GLU A 241 -12.14 -5.94 8.00
C GLU A 241 -11.50 -7.09 8.80
N LYS A 242 -11.80 -8.31 8.43
CA LYS A 242 -11.23 -9.51 9.07
C LYS A 242 -9.87 -9.92 8.45
N HIS A 243 -9.09 -8.93 8.08
CA HIS A 243 -7.72 -9.10 7.58
C HIS A 243 -6.81 -7.99 8.13
N LEU A 244 -5.69 -8.38 8.71
CA LEU A 244 -4.64 -7.44 9.12
C LEU A 244 -3.32 -7.78 8.40
N HIS A 245 -2.65 -6.76 7.92
CA HIS A 245 -1.30 -6.89 7.36
C HIS A 245 -0.28 -6.45 8.41
N ILE A 246 0.49 -7.41 8.93
CA ILE A 246 1.48 -7.20 9.99
C ILE A 246 2.88 -7.31 9.39
N ALA A 247 3.64 -6.23 9.41
CA ALA A 247 4.94 -6.11 8.75
C ALA A 247 6.07 -6.84 9.50
N LEU A 248 6.15 -8.15 9.43
CA LEU A 248 7.20 -8.94 10.09
C LEU A 248 8.57 -8.70 9.45
N GLN A 249 8.61 -8.66 8.13
CA GLN A 249 9.78 -8.54 7.25
C GLN A 249 10.71 -9.76 7.25
N HIS A 250 10.83 -10.49 8.36
CA HIS A 250 11.53 -11.76 8.48
C HIS A 250 11.00 -12.56 9.69
N SER A 251 11.35 -13.85 9.80
CA SER A 251 10.93 -14.74 10.89
C SER A 251 12.10 -15.43 11.59
N HIS A 252 13.27 -14.77 11.64
CA HIS A 252 14.47 -15.21 12.37
C HIS A 252 15.10 -14.03 13.09
N ASP A 253 15.32 -14.12 14.41
CA ASP A 253 15.76 -12.98 15.25
C ASP A 253 17.09 -12.39 14.79
N PHE A 254 18.07 -13.23 14.41
CA PHE A 254 19.33 -12.74 13.84
C PHE A 254 19.12 -11.79 12.64
N MET A 255 18.17 -12.12 11.75
CA MET A 255 17.88 -11.25 10.60
C MET A 255 17.10 -10.02 11.01
N LEU A 256 16.16 -10.14 11.94
CA LEU A 256 15.42 -8.99 12.46
C LEU A 256 16.38 -7.98 13.13
N GLU A 257 17.34 -8.44 13.91
CA GLU A 257 18.39 -7.60 14.48
C GLU A 257 19.27 -6.96 13.40
N ARG A 258 19.70 -7.75 12.43
CA ARG A 258 20.51 -7.27 11.31
C ARG A 258 19.79 -6.24 10.43
N MET A 259 18.48 -6.34 10.32
CA MET A 259 17.60 -5.37 9.66
C MET A 259 17.26 -4.16 10.55
N ASN A 260 17.74 -4.10 11.79
CA ASN A 260 17.37 -3.12 12.81
C ASN A 260 15.85 -3.07 13.05
N ARG A 261 15.23 -4.25 13.13
CA ARG A 261 13.79 -4.40 13.43
C ARG A 261 13.56 -4.42 14.93
N ARG A 262 12.41 -3.90 15.36
CA ARG A 262 12.00 -3.84 16.77
C ARG A 262 11.22 -5.07 17.22
N ASN A 263 10.66 -5.84 16.30
CA ASN A 263 9.92 -7.07 16.57
C ASN A 263 10.85 -8.27 16.76
N ARG A 264 10.35 -9.32 17.43
CA ARG A 264 11.05 -10.59 17.66
C ARG A 264 10.11 -11.76 17.42
N THR A 265 10.68 -12.90 17.02
CA THR A 265 9.90 -14.07 16.56
C THR A 265 8.94 -14.61 17.62
N LYS A 266 9.32 -14.59 18.91
CA LYS A 266 8.44 -15.04 20.00
C LYS A 266 7.23 -14.14 20.16
N SER A 267 7.44 -12.85 20.35
CA SER A 267 6.33 -11.87 20.51
C SER A 267 5.48 -11.76 19.26
N ASP A 268 6.09 -11.88 18.07
CA ASP A 268 5.35 -11.90 16.81
C ASP A 268 4.39 -13.10 16.76
N ARG A 269 4.86 -14.30 17.16
CA ARG A 269 4.00 -15.50 17.20
C ARG A 269 2.82 -15.31 18.14
N GLU A 270 3.06 -14.87 19.36
CA GLU A 270 2.02 -14.62 20.38
C GLU A 270 0.96 -13.63 19.88
N LEU A 271 1.40 -12.55 19.25
CA LEU A 271 0.51 -11.55 18.64
C LEU A 271 -0.33 -12.15 17.50
N LEU A 272 0.31 -12.87 16.57
CA LEU A 272 -0.38 -13.45 15.42
C LEU A 272 -1.38 -14.53 15.83
N GLU A 273 -1.06 -15.36 16.82
CA GLU A 273 -1.95 -16.37 17.40
C GLU A 273 -3.17 -15.69 18.07
N THR A 274 -2.95 -14.59 18.79
CA THR A 274 -4.03 -13.77 19.39
C THR A 274 -4.97 -13.22 18.30
N ILE A 275 -4.43 -12.66 17.21
CA ILE A 275 -5.23 -12.14 16.10
C ILE A 275 -5.98 -13.28 15.39
N ALA A 276 -5.31 -14.39 15.11
CA ALA A 276 -5.91 -15.56 14.44
C ALA A 276 -7.04 -16.18 15.25
N SER A 277 -6.94 -16.22 16.59
CA SER A 277 -8.00 -16.71 17.48
C SER A 277 -9.33 -15.93 17.36
N LYS A 278 -9.27 -14.70 16.84
CA LYS A 278 -10.43 -13.85 16.53
C LYS A 278 -10.95 -14.03 15.10
N ASN A 279 -10.54 -15.10 14.43
CA ASN A 279 -10.90 -15.43 13.04
C ASN A 279 -10.49 -14.34 12.03
N PHE A 280 -9.27 -13.83 12.15
CA PHE A 280 -8.69 -12.91 11.18
C PHE A 280 -7.76 -13.64 10.21
N ALA A 281 -7.81 -13.26 8.95
CA ALA A 281 -6.76 -13.54 7.98
C ALA A 281 -5.57 -12.61 8.27
N ILE A 282 -4.35 -13.14 8.20
CA ILE A 282 -3.15 -12.36 8.53
C ILE A 282 -2.21 -12.34 7.33
N GLY A 283 -1.89 -11.12 6.88
CA GLY A 283 -0.89 -10.87 5.84
C GLY A 283 0.43 -10.38 6.43
N THR A 284 1.53 -10.57 5.69
CA THR A 284 2.82 -9.99 6.02
C THR A 284 3.65 -9.70 4.77
N ASP A 285 4.62 -8.79 4.90
CA ASP A 285 5.75 -8.68 3.99
C ASP A 285 6.91 -9.55 4.48
N PHE A 286 7.68 -10.12 3.55
CA PHE A 286 8.86 -10.93 3.86
C PHE A 286 9.99 -10.66 2.86
N ILE A 287 11.17 -10.33 3.37
CA ILE A 287 12.35 -10.04 2.57
C ILE A 287 13.27 -11.25 2.54
N VAL A 288 13.55 -11.79 1.35
CA VAL A 288 14.54 -12.84 1.11
C VAL A 288 15.80 -12.26 0.48
N GLY A 289 16.94 -12.91 0.75
CA GLY A 289 18.21 -12.51 0.16
C GLY A 289 18.80 -11.22 0.72
N HIS A 290 18.39 -10.83 1.93
CA HIS A 290 19.08 -9.75 2.64
C HIS A 290 20.52 -10.19 2.99
N PRO A 291 21.52 -9.29 2.95
CA PRO A 291 22.88 -9.63 3.36
C PRO A 291 22.92 -10.33 4.73
N GLY A 292 23.63 -11.46 4.81
CA GLY A 292 23.72 -12.30 6.01
C GLY A 292 22.68 -13.40 6.12
N GLU A 293 21.72 -13.50 5.22
CA GLU A 293 20.77 -14.61 5.19
C GLU A 293 21.43 -15.87 4.63
N SER A 294 22.15 -16.64 5.49
CA SER A 294 22.71 -17.94 5.10
C SER A 294 21.63 -18.97 4.81
N GLU A 295 22.00 -20.14 4.27
CA GLU A 295 21.02 -21.22 4.03
C GLU A 295 20.39 -21.69 5.33
N SER A 296 21.18 -21.92 6.37
CA SER A 296 20.67 -22.37 7.70
C SER A 296 19.75 -21.34 8.35
N VAL A 297 19.99 -20.03 8.13
CA VAL A 297 19.11 -18.94 8.61
C VAL A 297 17.79 -18.97 7.86
N PHE A 298 17.84 -19.13 6.54
CA PHE A 298 16.62 -19.21 5.71
C PHE A 298 15.79 -20.43 6.06
N GLU A 299 16.39 -21.62 6.21
CA GLU A 299 15.68 -22.85 6.58
C GLU A 299 14.93 -22.70 7.91
N LYS A 300 15.58 -22.12 8.94
CA LYS A 300 14.94 -21.83 10.22
C LYS A 300 13.81 -20.81 10.08
N ALA A 301 14.03 -19.75 9.30
CA ALA A 301 13.02 -18.75 9.03
C ALA A 301 11.81 -19.35 8.29
N PHE A 302 12.05 -20.18 7.29
CA PHE A 302 11.00 -20.87 6.55
C PHE A 302 10.17 -21.79 7.46
N LYS A 303 10.82 -22.59 8.30
CA LYS A 303 10.13 -23.42 9.30
C LYS A 303 9.29 -22.60 10.28
N ASN A 304 9.78 -21.42 10.68
CA ASN A 304 8.99 -20.50 11.49
C ASN A 304 7.75 -20.00 10.74
N LEU A 305 7.88 -19.62 9.44
CA LEU A 305 6.74 -19.21 8.61
C LEU A 305 5.68 -20.32 8.45
N GLU A 306 6.12 -21.58 8.33
CA GLU A 306 5.19 -22.72 8.27
C GLU A 306 4.31 -22.78 9.52
N GLY A 307 4.90 -22.55 10.71
CA GLY A 307 4.19 -22.61 11.98
C GLY A 307 3.38 -21.35 12.34
N LEU A 308 3.51 -20.21 11.63
CA LEU A 308 2.75 -19.00 11.91
C LEU A 308 1.36 -19.05 11.25
N PRO A 309 0.30 -18.46 11.84
CA PRO A 309 -1.05 -18.46 11.29
C PRO A 309 -1.23 -17.43 10.16
N LEU A 310 -0.28 -17.37 9.23
CA LEU A 310 -0.30 -16.47 8.09
C LEU A 310 -1.18 -17.02 6.96
N THR A 311 -1.94 -16.15 6.33
CA THR A 311 -2.81 -16.48 5.17
C THR A 311 -2.38 -15.76 3.90
N HIS A 312 -1.62 -14.68 4.03
CA HIS A 312 -1.09 -13.88 2.93
C HIS A 312 0.37 -13.51 3.23
N ILE A 313 1.27 -13.71 2.28
CA ILE A 313 2.65 -13.21 2.36
C ILE A 313 2.98 -12.52 1.03
N HIS A 314 3.53 -11.32 1.13
CA HIS A 314 4.13 -10.63 0.00
C HIS A 314 5.66 -10.78 0.10
N PRO A 315 6.26 -11.79 -0.53
CA PRO A 315 7.69 -11.98 -0.47
C PRO A 315 8.39 -11.09 -1.49
N PHE A 316 9.49 -10.46 -1.05
CA PHE A 316 10.32 -9.59 -1.87
C PHE A 316 11.77 -10.05 -1.83
N ILE A 317 12.47 -9.95 -2.96
CA ILE A 317 13.93 -10.05 -2.95
C ILE A 317 14.48 -8.73 -2.42
N TYR A 318 15.43 -8.80 -1.49
CA TYR A 318 16.14 -7.63 -1.00
C TYR A 318 16.61 -6.76 -2.17
N SER A 319 16.35 -5.48 -2.06
CA SER A 319 16.68 -4.51 -3.09
C SER A 319 17.62 -3.46 -2.51
N LYS A 320 18.90 -3.50 -2.89
CA LYS A 320 19.92 -2.57 -2.41
C LYS A 320 19.50 -1.13 -2.69
N ARG A 321 19.39 -0.30 -1.64
CA ARG A 321 19.08 1.12 -1.73
C ARG A 321 20.31 1.92 -1.33
N LYS A 322 20.76 2.83 -2.20
CA LYS A 322 21.89 3.73 -1.92
C LYS A 322 21.65 4.44 -0.57
N ASP A 323 22.69 4.66 0.19
CA ASP A 323 22.70 5.36 1.48
C ASP A 323 21.93 4.67 2.62
N THR A 324 21.53 3.39 2.45
CA THR A 324 21.01 2.57 3.55
C THR A 324 22.11 1.72 4.18
N PRO A 325 22.07 1.47 5.51
CA PRO A 325 23.09 0.63 6.17
C PRO A 325 23.24 -0.76 5.55
N SER A 326 22.13 -1.42 5.17
CA SER A 326 22.18 -2.72 4.51
C SER A 326 22.89 -2.69 3.16
N SER A 327 22.98 -1.53 2.51
CA SER A 327 23.68 -1.40 1.23
C SER A 327 25.21 -1.50 1.35
N LEU A 328 25.74 -1.32 2.55
CA LEU A 328 27.17 -1.38 2.86
C LEU A 328 27.61 -2.76 3.35
N MET A 329 26.68 -3.66 3.63
CA MET A 329 26.96 -5.03 4.09
C MET A 329 27.57 -5.85 2.94
N ARG A 330 28.56 -6.71 3.26
CA ARG A 330 29.36 -7.44 2.27
C ARG A 330 28.87 -8.85 1.97
N ASP A 331 28.18 -9.49 2.91
CA ASP A 331 27.71 -10.89 2.86
C ASP A 331 26.40 -11.01 2.05
N SER A 332 26.47 -10.62 0.78
CA SER A 332 25.33 -10.61 -0.14
C SER A 332 24.91 -12.03 -0.55
N VAL A 333 23.61 -12.22 -0.72
CA VAL A 333 23.01 -13.45 -1.27
C VAL A 333 22.85 -13.30 -2.78
N SER A 334 23.16 -14.36 -3.53
CA SER A 334 23.02 -14.34 -4.99
C SER A 334 21.54 -14.18 -5.41
N LEU A 335 21.33 -13.60 -6.59
CA LEU A 335 19.98 -13.44 -7.14
C LEU A 335 19.28 -14.79 -7.38
N GLU A 336 20.04 -15.80 -7.78
CA GLU A 336 19.54 -17.15 -8.01
C GLU A 336 18.98 -17.77 -6.74
N VAL A 337 19.77 -17.76 -5.66
CA VAL A 337 19.34 -18.23 -4.32
C VAL A 337 18.14 -17.45 -3.83
N SER A 338 18.15 -16.12 -3.99
CA SER A 338 17.02 -15.27 -3.57
C SER A 338 15.73 -15.60 -4.34
N LYS A 339 15.81 -15.91 -5.65
CA LYS A 339 14.66 -16.34 -6.45
C LYS A 339 14.12 -17.71 -5.99
N LYS A 340 15.02 -18.66 -5.68
CA LYS A 340 14.63 -19.98 -5.15
C LYS A 340 13.86 -19.82 -3.84
N ARG A 341 14.37 -19.01 -2.90
CA ARG A 341 13.72 -18.71 -1.61
C ARG A 341 12.38 -18.00 -1.79
N LEU A 342 12.32 -17.02 -2.70
CA LEU A 342 11.08 -16.32 -3.02
C LEU A 342 9.98 -17.27 -3.50
N ASN A 343 10.33 -18.22 -4.39
CA ASN A 343 9.37 -19.18 -4.93
C ASN A 343 8.90 -20.15 -3.84
N ALA A 344 9.79 -20.66 -3.00
CA ALA A 344 9.42 -21.51 -1.88
C ALA A 344 8.38 -20.84 -0.94
N ILE A 345 8.55 -19.54 -0.63
CA ILE A 345 7.57 -18.80 0.17
C ILE A 345 6.25 -18.61 -0.58
N LYS A 346 6.29 -18.35 -1.90
CA LYS A 346 5.07 -18.24 -2.71
C LYS A 346 4.26 -19.55 -2.72
N ASP A 347 4.95 -20.67 -2.81
CA ASP A 347 4.30 -21.98 -2.78
C ASP A 347 3.70 -22.28 -1.39
N LEU A 348 4.45 -21.99 -0.32
CA LEU A 348 3.95 -22.11 1.04
C LEU A 348 2.67 -21.31 1.25
N ILE A 349 2.67 -20.03 0.88
CA ILE A 349 1.50 -19.17 1.14
C ILE A 349 0.31 -19.50 0.27
N PHE A 350 0.54 -19.99 -0.93
CA PHE A 350 -0.54 -20.49 -1.78
C PHE A 350 -1.33 -21.60 -1.07
N HIS A 351 -0.63 -22.57 -0.47
CA HIS A 351 -1.26 -23.66 0.27
C HIS A 351 -1.94 -23.19 1.56
N LYS A 352 -1.28 -22.30 2.32
CA LYS A 352 -1.85 -21.75 3.56
C LYS A 352 -3.11 -20.92 3.30
N ASN A 353 -3.13 -20.09 2.24
CA ASN A 353 -4.30 -19.31 1.87
C ASN A 353 -5.46 -20.21 1.43
N LYS A 354 -5.18 -21.22 0.61
CA LYS A 354 -6.21 -22.19 0.19
C LYS A 354 -6.80 -22.95 1.39
N ALA A 355 -5.96 -23.41 2.31
CA ALA A 355 -6.39 -24.07 3.55
C ALA A 355 -7.27 -23.15 4.42
N PHE A 356 -6.91 -21.88 4.57
CA PHE A 356 -7.72 -20.90 5.30
C PHE A 356 -9.10 -20.71 4.65
N ARG A 357 -9.18 -20.54 3.32
CA ARG A 357 -10.46 -20.42 2.61
C ARG A 357 -11.32 -21.69 2.74
N GLN A 358 -10.71 -22.87 2.71
CA GLN A 358 -11.38 -24.14 2.95
C GLN A 358 -11.92 -24.25 4.38
N LEU A 359 -11.16 -23.73 5.37
CA LEU A 359 -11.65 -23.68 6.75
C LEU A 359 -12.88 -22.76 6.86
N GLN A 360 -12.84 -21.55 6.28
CA GLN A 360 -13.98 -20.65 6.30
C GLN A 360 -15.22 -21.26 5.63
N PHE A 361 -15.04 -21.99 4.53
CA PHE A 361 -16.10 -22.70 3.85
C PHE A 361 -16.72 -23.79 4.75
N LYS A 362 -15.90 -24.62 5.40
CA LYS A 362 -16.37 -25.66 6.35
C LYS A 362 -17.11 -25.07 7.55
N LEU A 363 -16.75 -23.88 7.98
CA LEU A 363 -17.43 -23.13 9.05
C LEU A 363 -18.71 -22.42 8.58
N ASN A 364 -19.10 -22.58 7.30
CA ASN A 364 -20.21 -21.87 6.67
C ASN A 364 -20.13 -20.34 6.85
N THR A 365 -18.93 -19.76 6.85
CA THR A 365 -18.73 -18.33 7.01
C THR A 365 -19.23 -17.57 5.78
N PRO A 366 -20.22 -16.66 5.90
CA PRO A 366 -20.64 -15.83 4.78
C PRO A 366 -19.51 -14.89 4.36
N LEU A 367 -19.33 -14.69 3.05
CA LEU A 367 -18.35 -13.74 2.53
C LEU A 367 -19.00 -12.36 2.35
N LYS A 368 -18.51 -11.37 3.08
CA LYS A 368 -18.91 -9.97 2.93
C LYS A 368 -17.98 -9.31 1.92
N ALA A 369 -18.43 -9.12 0.69
CA ALA A 369 -17.59 -8.70 -0.44
C ALA A 369 -18.02 -7.34 -1.02
N LEU A 370 -17.04 -6.49 -1.34
CA LEU A 370 -17.24 -5.29 -2.14
C LEU A 370 -16.89 -5.59 -3.59
N VAL A 371 -17.85 -5.37 -4.50
CA VAL A 371 -17.66 -5.58 -5.93
C VAL A 371 -16.90 -4.39 -6.54
N GLU A 372 -15.76 -4.66 -7.17
CA GLU A 372 -14.83 -3.63 -7.64
C GLU A 372 -14.99 -3.30 -9.13
N ALA A 373 -14.96 -4.31 -9.99
CA ALA A 373 -14.94 -4.12 -11.42
C ALA A 373 -15.61 -5.29 -12.14
N GLN A 374 -16.09 -5.04 -13.34
CA GLN A 374 -16.50 -6.07 -14.28
C GLN A 374 -15.40 -6.28 -15.32
N LYS A 375 -15.06 -7.53 -15.60
CA LYS A 375 -14.12 -7.90 -16.64
C LYS A 375 -14.54 -9.25 -17.24
N ASP A 376 -14.57 -9.33 -18.56
CA ASP A 376 -14.87 -10.58 -19.30
C ASP A 376 -16.21 -11.23 -18.89
N GLY A 377 -17.25 -10.42 -18.60
CA GLY A 377 -18.57 -10.88 -18.18
C GLY A 377 -18.68 -11.30 -16.71
N GLU A 378 -17.58 -11.27 -15.95
CA GLU A 378 -17.55 -11.59 -14.53
C GLU A 378 -17.23 -10.34 -13.69
N PHE A 379 -17.81 -10.26 -12.47
CA PHE A 379 -17.48 -9.24 -11.52
C PHE A 379 -16.33 -9.71 -10.62
N LYS A 380 -15.38 -8.81 -10.36
CA LYS A 380 -14.33 -9.01 -9.37
C LYS A 380 -14.72 -8.34 -8.07
N ALA A 381 -14.60 -9.06 -6.98
CA ALA A 381 -14.87 -8.57 -5.64
C ALA A 381 -13.74 -8.95 -4.68
N LEU A 382 -13.72 -8.32 -3.51
CA LEU A 382 -12.81 -8.62 -2.44
C LEU A 382 -13.58 -8.84 -1.14
N ASP A 383 -13.38 -10.00 -0.48
CA ASP A 383 -14.07 -10.35 0.76
C ASP A 383 -13.46 -9.66 2.00
N GLN A 384 -14.05 -9.90 3.18
CA GLN A 384 -13.55 -9.38 4.45
C GLN A 384 -12.18 -9.93 4.85
N PHE A 385 -11.75 -11.06 4.30
CA PHE A 385 -10.46 -11.71 4.55
C PHE A 385 -9.38 -11.35 3.54
N PHE A 386 -9.66 -10.38 2.67
CA PHE A 386 -8.76 -9.97 1.58
C PHE A 386 -8.57 -11.03 0.48
N ASN A 387 -9.51 -11.96 0.31
CA ASN A 387 -9.46 -12.93 -0.78
C ASN A 387 -10.24 -12.42 -1.99
N PRO A 388 -9.74 -12.62 -3.21
CA PRO A 388 -10.48 -12.29 -4.41
C PRO A 388 -11.65 -13.26 -4.61
N ILE A 389 -12.76 -12.71 -5.13
CA ILE A 389 -13.95 -13.46 -5.53
C ILE A 389 -14.30 -13.07 -6.95
N LYS A 390 -14.61 -14.08 -7.79
CA LYS A 390 -15.29 -13.88 -9.06
C LYS A 390 -16.77 -14.16 -8.90
N ILE A 391 -17.60 -13.26 -9.39
CA ILE A 391 -19.05 -13.32 -9.27
C ILE A 391 -19.65 -13.28 -10.66
N LYS A 392 -20.46 -14.29 -11.01
CA LYS A 392 -21.32 -14.29 -12.19
C LYS A 392 -22.67 -13.71 -11.81
N SER A 393 -23.14 -12.73 -12.55
CA SER A 393 -24.46 -12.12 -12.35
C SER A 393 -24.92 -11.41 -13.62
N ASP A 394 -26.21 -11.49 -13.89
CA ASP A 394 -26.89 -10.73 -14.96
C ASP A 394 -27.26 -9.30 -14.51
N LYS A 395 -27.11 -9.01 -13.22
CA LYS A 395 -27.38 -7.68 -12.65
C LYS A 395 -26.13 -6.84 -12.56
N PRO A 396 -26.22 -5.50 -12.70
CA PRO A 396 -25.08 -4.60 -12.48
C PRO A 396 -24.71 -4.55 -10.98
N LEU A 397 -23.58 -5.12 -10.60
CA LEU A 397 -23.16 -5.24 -9.19
C LEU A 397 -22.04 -4.28 -8.79
N ARG A 398 -21.48 -3.48 -9.70
CA ARG A 398 -20.33 -2.60 -9.37
C ARG A 398 -20.64 -1.70 -8.16
N ALA A 399 -19.70 -1.60 -7.24
CA ALA A 399 -19.79 -0.87 -5.98
C ALA A 399 -20.83 -1.41 -4.97
N SER A 400 -21.46 -2.58 -5.27
CA SER A 400 -22.34 -3.24 -4.31
C SER A 400 -21.53 -3.93 -3.22
N PHE A 401 -22.07 -3.87 -2.01
CA PHE A 401 -21.57 -4.62 -0.86
C PHE A 401 -22.48 -5.83 -0.66
N LEU A 402 -21.95 -7.03 -0.89
CA LEU A 402 -22.71 -8.28 -0.94
C LEU A 402 -22.37 -9.18 0.24
N GLU A 403 -23.39 -9.89 0.75
CA GLU A 403 -23.20 -11.05 1.61
C GLU A 403 -23.43 -12.32 0.78
N ILE A 404 -22.40 -13.14 0.62
CA ILE A 404 -22.37 -14.32 -0.21
C ILE A 404 -22.31 -15.55 0.70
N LYS A 405 -23.38 -16.35 0.71
CA LYS A 405 -23.50 -17.56 1.53
C LYS A 405 -23.05 -18.83 0.77
N GLU A 406 -23.30 -18.84 -0.54
CA GLU A 406 -22.96 -19.96 -1.39
C GLU A 406 -21.82 -19.57 -2.33
N TYR A 407 -20.71 -20.30 -2.25
CA TYR A 407 -19.53 -20.06 -3.08
C TYR A 407 -18.69 -21.34 -3.23
N GLU A 408 -17.87 -21.38 -4.26
CA GLU A 408 -16.90 -22.43 -4.50
C GLU A 408 -15.48 -21.96 -4.25
N ILE A 409 -14.62 -22.84 -3.74
CA ILE A 409 -13.20 -22.56 -3.57
C ILE A 409 -12.44 -23.06 -4.79
N LYS A 410 -11.87 -22.14 -5.55
CA LYS A 410 -10.92 -22.45 -6.62
C LYS A 410 -9.49 -22.34 -6.09
N GLU A 411 -8.50 -22.55 -6.92
CA GLU A 411 -7.10 -22.57 -6.48
C GLU A 411 -6.65 -21.24 -5.85
N ARG A 412 -6.91 -20.10 -6.51
CA ARG A 412 -6.42 -18.80 -6.09
C ARG A 412 -7.49 -17.81 -5.65
N GLU A 413 -8.74 -18.12 -5.86
CA GLU A 413 -9.87 -17.23 -5.59
C GLU A 413 -11.12 -18.04 -5.25
N ASN A 414 -12.16 -17.38 -4.75
CA ASN A 414 -13.48 -17.96 -4.58
C ASN A 414 -14.36 -17.61 -5.78
N HIS A 415 -15.36 -18.45 -6.09
CA HIS A 415 -16.33 -18.21 -7.14
C HIS A 415 -17.73 -18.23 -6.56
N ALA A 416 -18.60 -17.33 -7.02
CA ALA A 416 -20.01 -17.28 -6.63
C ALA A 416 -20.90 -16.95 -7.83
N VAL A 417 -22.19 -17.29 -7.72
CA VAL A 417 -23.25 -16.87 -8.62
C VAL A 417 -24.23 -16.02 -7.80
N PHE A 418 -24.67 -14.85 -8.36
CA PHE A 418 -25.50 -13.92 -7.64
C PHE A 418 -26.69 -13.42 -8.49
#